data_b0003ea0a24edbe0bf9ad381ca1e8b1f
#
_entry.id   b0003ea0a24edbe0bf9ad381ca1e8b1f
#
_cell.length_a   1.000
_cell.length_b   1.000
_cell.length_c   1.000
_cell.angle_alpha   90.00
_cell.angle_beta   90.00
_cell.angle_gamma   90.00
#
_symmetry.space_group_name_H-M   'P 1'
#
loop_
_entity.id
_entity.type
_entity.pdbx_description
1 polymer ?
#
loop_
_entity_poly.entity_id
_entity_poly.type
_entity_poly.pdbx_seq_one_letter_code
_entity_poly.pdbx_strand_id
1 'polypeptide(L)'
;SEKDTLELLRLKSRDNARTPMQWDSSEYAGFSNHKPWLKMTGSQDKINVENQFNDPNSIYSFYKKMISIRKQEDILVYGDFEEVSTVDDVIGYKRTYQGQEIICLCNFTNTEQSIPDIQGNILLDNYNNYNPTTLKPYQFIMIKK
;
A
#
# COMPACT_ATOMS: atom_id res chain seq x y z
N SER A 1 -1.90 21.81 -27.92
CA SER A 1 -0.54 22.32 -28.14
C SER A 1 0.50 21.22 -27.87
N GLU A 2 1.74 21.41 -28.29
CA GLU A 2 2.84 20.46 -27.97
C GLU A 2 2.99 20.26 -26.47
N LYS A 3 2.82 21.30 -25.67
CA LYS A 3 2.85 21.25 -24.21
C LYS A 3 1.75 20.36 -23.65
N ASP A 4 0.53 20.45 -24.19
CA ASP A 4 -0.60 19.61 -23.76
C ASP A 4 -0.38 18.15 -24.13
N THR A 5 0.23 17.89 -25.29
CA THR A 5 0.58 16.53 -25.74
C THR A 5 1.64 15.90 -24.83
N LEU A 6 2.69 16.65 -24.46
CA LEU A 6 3.72 16.17 -23.54
C LEU A 6 3.15 15.89 -22.15
N GLU A 7 2.24 16.72 -21.67
CA GLU A 7 1.57 16.51 -20.38
C GLU A 7 0.66 15.27 -20.41
N LEU A 8 -0.09 15.07 -21.47
CA LEU A 8 -0.89 13.86 -21.67
C LEU A 8 -0.02 12.60 -21.74
N LEU A 9 1.12 12.63 -22.42
CA LEU A 9 2.06 11.52 -22.46
C LEU A 9 2.65 11.24 -21.07
N ARG A 10 2.99 12.29 -20.32
CA ARG A 10 3.49 12.15 -18.94
C ARG A 10 2.48 11.49 -18.01
N LEU A 11 1.19 11.82 -18.14
CA LEU A 11 0.14 11.30 -17.27
C LEU A 11 -0.40 9.93 -17.72
N LYS A 12 -0.41 9.66 -19.03
CA LYS A 12 -1.12 8.52 -19.62
C LYS A 12 -0.22 7.46 -20.24
N SER A 13 1.10 7.71 -20.36
CA SER A 13 2.01 6.72 -20.92
C SER A 13 2.14 5.49 -20.03
N ARG A 14 1.88 4.30 -20.60
CA ARG A 14 2.05 3.02 -19.89
C ARG A 14 3.50 2.74 -19.48
N ASP A 15 4.48 3.37 -20.11
CA ASP A 15 5.90 3.18 -19.79
C ASP A 15 6.27 3.79 -18.43
N ASN A 16 5.46 4.71 -17.90
CA ASN A 16 5.61 5.23 -16.55
C ASN A 16 5.48 4.13 -15.47
N ALA A 17 4.68 3.09 -15.74
CA ALA A 17 4.48 1.95 -14.83
C ALA A 17 5.40 0.74 -15.17
N ARG A 18 6.30 0.88 -16.15
CA ARG A 18 7.13 -0.21 -16.69
C ARG A 18 8.63 0.07 -16.56
N THR A 19 9.00 0.99 -15.69
CA THR A 19 10.41 1.29 -15.42
C THR A 19 11.14 0.06 -14.87
N PRO A 20 12.44 -0.10 -15.15
CA PRO A 20 13.23 -1.19 -14.60
C PRO A 20 13.15 -1.23 -13.08
N MET A 21 13.00 -2.44 -12.53
CA MET A 21 12.97 -2.67 -11.08
C MET A 21 14.30 -2.27 -10.45
N GLN A 22 14.24 -1.51 -9.36
CA GLN A 22 15.40 -1.03 -8.64
C GLN A 22 15.75 -2.00 -7.51
N TRP A 23 16.69 -2.92 -7.76
CA TRP A 23 17.12 -3.91 -6.78
C TRP A 23 18.16 -3.36 -5.81
N ASP A 24 19.10 -2.55 -6.33
CA ASP A 24 20.19 -1.94 -5.58
C ASP A 24 20.49 -0.51 -6.07
N SER A 25 21.55 0.10 -5.53
CA SER A 25 21.98 1.47 -5.84
C SER A 25 22.93 1.58 -7.04
N SER A 26 23.24 0.48 -7.75
CA SER A 26 24.16 0.49 -8.90
C SER A 26 23.60 1.26 -10.10
N GLU A 27 24.43 1.51 -11.11
CA GLU A 27 24.10 2.33 -12.30
C GLU A 27 22.79 1.88 -12.98
N TYR A 28 22.60 0.56 -13.12
CA TYR A 28 21.35 -0.01 -13.68
C TYR A 28 20.53 -0.75 -12.62
N ALA A 29 20.69 -0.32 -11.36
CA ALA A 29 19.89 -0.76 -10.22
C ALA A 29 19.83 -2.29 -10.02
N GLY A 30 20.90 -3.03 -10.35
CA GLY A 30 20.89 -4.49 -10.29
C GLY A 30 19.93 -5.16 -11.27
N PHE A 31 19.24 -4.39 -12.10
CA PHE A 31 18.26 -4.89 -13.07
C PHE A 31 18.95 -5.50 -14.31
N SER A 32 20.04 -4.90 -14.76
CA SER A 32 20.76 -5.30 -15.97
C SER A 32 22.24 -4.94 -15.88
N ASN A 33 23.08 -5.65 -16.64
CA ASN A 33 24.49 -5.29 -16.85
C ASN A 33 24.69 -4.27 -17.98
N HIS A 34 23.63 -3.88 -18.66
CA HIS A 34 23.62 -2.95 -19.78
C HIS A 34 22.49 -1.93 -19.62
N LYS A 35 22.63 -0.79 -20.30
CA LYS A 35 21.59 0.25 -20.31
C LYS A 35 20.24 -0.34 -20.75
N PRO A 36 19.22 -0.32 -19.89
CA PRO A 36 17.88 -0.77 -20.26
C PRO A 36 17.28 0.08 -21.38
N TRP A 37 16.43 -0.51 -22.21
CA TRP A 37 15.75 0.23 -23.28
C TRP A 37 14.67 1.19 -22.74
N LEU A 38 14.05 0.87 -21.60
CA LEU A 38 13.22 1.81 -20.86
C LEU A 38 14.06 2.66 -19.91
N LYS A 39 13.65 3.90 -19.74
CA LYS A 39 14.37 4.86 -18.89
C LYS A 39 14.31 4.44 -17.42
N MET A 40 15.45 4.49 -16.74
CA MET A 40 15.52 4.42 -15.28
C MET A 40 14.86 5.65 -14.65
N THR A 41 14.27 5.48 -13.46
CA THR A 41 13.66 6.60 -12.71
C THR A 41 14.70 7.58 -12.16
N GLY A 42 15.95 7.13 -11.95
CA GLY A 42 17.02 7.93 -11.39
C GLY A 42 16.98 8.09 -9.87
N SER A 43 16.17 7.27 -9.20
CA SER A 43 16.01 7.30 -7.73
C SER A 43 16.60 6.07 -7.02
N GLN A 44 17.31 5.21 -7.74
CA GLN A 44 17.85 3.93 -7.23
C GLN A 44 18.86 4.09 -6.08
N ASP A 45 19.47 5.25 -5.94
CA ASP A 45 20.34 5.58 -4.80
C ASP A 45 19.59 5.65 -3.46
N LYS A 46 18.30 5.96 -3.51
CA LYS A 46 17.42 6.15 -2.33
C LYS A 46 16.34 5.09 -2.23
N ILE A 47 15.73 4.74 -3.36
CA ILE A 47 14.58 3.83 -3.43
C ILE A 47 14.99 2.58 -4.18
N ASN A 48 15.28 1.52 -3.45
CA ASN A 48 15.64 0.21 -4.02
C ASN A 48 15.29 -0.90 -3.01
N VAL A 49 15.27 -2.15 -3.48
CA VAL A 49 14.90 -3.31 -2.65
C VAL A 49 15.91 -3.54 -1.53
N GLU A 50 17.22 -3.39 -1.80
CA GLU A 50 18.27 -3.60 -0.81
C GLU A 50 18.08 -2.70 0.43
N ASN A 51 17.81 -1.40 0.21
CA ASN A 51 17.55 -0.45 1.29
C ASN A 51 16.27 -0.80 2.07
N GLN A 52 15.22 -1.30 1.39
CA GLN A 52 13.94 -1.61 2.03
C GLN A 52 13.94 -2.97 2.73
N PHE A 53 14.80 -3.89 2.33
CA PHE A 53 14.78 -5.28 2.82
C PHE A 53 14.98 -5.38 4.34
N ASN A 54 15.85 -4.54 4.89
CA ASN A 54 16.20 -4.51 6.32
C ASN A 54 15.47 -3.40 7.11
N ASP A 55 14.64 -2.61 6.44
CA ASP A 55 13.83 -1.57 7.10
C ASP A 55 12.44 -2.11 7.45
N PRO A 56 12.11 -2.29 8.75
CA PRO A 56 10.80 -2.79 9.17
C PRO A 56 9.63 -1.85 8.83
N ASN A 57 9.91 -0.57 8.55
CA ASN A 57 8.91 0.44 8.21
C ASN A 57 8.81 0.67 6.69
N SER A 58 9.56 -0.06 5.89
CA SER A 58 9.52 0.05 4.44
C SER A 58 8.23 -0.48 3.83
N ILE A 59 7.92 -0.03 2.62
CA ILE A 59 6.81 -0.57 1.80
C ILE A 59 7.00 -2.07 1.58
N TYR A 60 8.22 -2.52 1.31
CA TYR A 60 8.54 -3.94 1.15
C TYR A 60 8.16 -4.76 2.39
N SER A 61 8.57 -4.32 3.57
CA SER A 61 8.29 -5.00 4.84
C SER A 61 6.80 -4.98 5.17
N PHE A 62 6.11 -3.90 4.88
CA PHE A 62 4.66 -3.80 5.03
C PHE A 62 3.92 -4.80 4.14
N TYR A 63 4.25 -4.88 2.85
CA TYR A 63 3.67 -5.86 1.93
C TYR A 63 3.94 -7.30 2.35
N LYS A 64 5.18 -7.60 2.77
CA LYS A 64 5.54 -8.93 3.28
C LYS A 64 4.69 -9.32 4.48
N LYS A 65 4.48 -8.41 5.43
CA LYS A 65 3.61 -8.63 6.60
C LYS A 65 2.16 -8.84 6.19
N MET A 66 1.63 -8.01 5.30
CA MET A 66 0.27 -8.12 4.78
C MET A 66 0.02 -9.46 4.08
N ILE A 67 0.95 -9.92 3.24
CA ILE A 67 0.86 -11.23 2.57
C ILE A 67 0.91 -12.36 3.60
N SER A 68 1.75 -12.25 4.63
CA SER A 68 1.83 -13.24 5.71
C SER A 68 0.50 -13.35 6.46
N ILE A 69 -0.11 -12.22 6.85
CA ILE A 69 -1.42 -12.19 7.50
C ILE A 69 -2.48 -12.85 6.59
N ARG A 70 -2.52 -12.50 5.31
CA ARG A 70 -3.46 -13.10 4.36
C ARG A 70 -3.33 -14.62 4.27
N LYS A 71 -2.13 -15.18 4.41
CA LYS A 71 -1.89 -16.64 4.40
C LYS A 71 -2.30 -17.33 5.70
N GLN A 72 -2.34 -16.61 6.80
CA GLN A 72 -2.67 -17.15 8.12
C GLN A 72 -4.16 -17.00 8.47
N GLU A 73 -4.84 -16.06 7.83
CA GLU A 73 -6.22 -15.71 8.11
C GLU A 73 -7.12 -16.18 6.95
N ASP A 74 -7.74 -17.35 7.10
CA ASP A 74 -8.67 -17.93 6.11
C ASP A 74 -9.79 -16.97 5.71
N ILE A 75 -10.25 -16.15 6.66
CA ILE A 75 -11.27 -15.12 6.42
C ILE A 75 -10.87 -14.12 5.33
N LEU A 76 -9.59 -13.82 5.14
CA LEU A 76 -9.09 -12.94 4.08
C LEU A 76 -9.09 -13.61 2.69
N VAL A 77 -9.25 -14.93 2.65
CA VAL A 77 -9.29 -15.72 1.41
C VAL A 77 -10.72 -16.14 1.09
N TYR A 78 -11.43 -16.72 2.04
CA TYR A 78 -12.72 -17.37 1.83
C TYR A 78 -13.93 -16.57 2.33
N GLY A 79 -13.70 -15.51 3.14
CA GLY A 79 -14.79 -14.74 3.74
C GLY A 79 -15.63 -13.97 2.70
N ASP A 80 -16.88 -13.71 3.04
CA ASP A 80 -17.74 -12.81 2.28
C ASP A 80 -17.20 -11.37 2.36
N PHE A 81 -17.46 -10.60 1.32
CA PHE A 81 -17.04 -9.19 1.22
C PHE A 81 -18.26 -8.28 1.38
N GLU A 82 -18.13 -7.26 2.20
CA GLU A 82 -19.13 -6.22 2.40
C GLU A 82 -18.42 -4.87 2.53
N GLU A 83 -18.93 -3.85 1.82
CA GLU A 83 -18.46 -2.48 1.98
C GLU A 83 -18.92 -1.91 3.33
N VAL A 84 -18.01 -1.25 4.04
CA VAL A 84 -18.31 -0.56 5.29
C VAL A 84 -18.52 0.91 4.99
N SER A 85 -19.70 1.43 5.34
CA SER A 85 -19.98 2.86 5.22
C SER A 85 -19.08 3.66 6.16
N THR A 86 -18.33 4.59 5.58
CA THR A 86 -17.42 5.50 6.29
C THR A 86 -17.63 6.92 5.77
N VAL A 87 -16.76 7.85 6.13
CA VAL A 87 -16.70 9.18 5.50
C VAL A 87 -16.16 9.08 4.08
N ASP A 88 -16.48 10.03 3.22
CA ASP A 88 -16.22 10.00 1.77
C ASP A 88 -14.76 9.67 1.38
N ASP A 89 -13.80 10.10 2.18
CA ASP A 89 -12.36 9.96 1.89
C ASP A 89 -11.72 8.72 2.54
N VAL A 90 -12.51 7.85 3.17
CA VAL A 90 -12.08 6.60 3.79
C VAL A 90 -12.71 5.42 3.09
N ILE A 91 -11.90 4.57 2.51
CA ILE A 91 -12.37 3.29 1.97
C ILE A 91 -12.37 2.27 3.08
N GLY A 92 -13.53 1.61 3.28
CA GLY A 92 -13.71 0.57 4.27
C GLY A 92 -14.37 -0.68 3.70
N TYR A 93 -13.90 -1.84 4.12
CA TYR A 93 -14.59 -3.10 3.84
C TYR A 93 -14.46 -4.07 5.01
N LYS A 94 -15.40 -4.99 5.06
CA LYS A 94 -15.45 -6.07 6.03
C LYS A 94 -15.38 -7.42 5.32
N ARG A 95 -14.69 -8.36 5.93
CA ARG A 95 -14.74 -9.78 5.57
C ARG A 95 -15.39 -10.54 6.71
N THR A 96 -16.24 -11.53 6.38
CA THR A 96 -16.91 -12.38 7.37
C THR A 96 -16.74 -13.85 7.02
N TYR A 97 -16.29 -14.66 7.95
CA TYR A 97 -16.09 -16.10 7.76
C TYR A 97 -16.21 -16.85 9.09
N GLN A 98 -17.05 -17.89 9.14
CA GLN A 98 -17.24 -18.75 10.31
C GLN A 98 -17.49 -17.98 11.62
N GLY A 99 -18.29 -16.91 11.57
CA GLY A 99 -18.64 -16.10 12.73
C GLY A 99 -17.55 -15.11 13.17
N GLN A 100 -16.44 -15.00 12.45
CA GLN A 100 -15.40 -13.99 12.66
C GLN A 100 -15.55 -12.84 11.67
N GLU A 101 -15.06 -11.67 12.05
CA GLU A 101 -15.01 -10.49 11.19
C GLU A 101 -13.60 -9.91 11.13
N ILE A 102 -13.20 -9.45 9.95
CA ILE A 102 -12.04 -8.55 9.76
C ILE A 102 -12.53 -7.30 9.05
N ILE A 103 -12.22 -6.14 9.62
CA ILE A 103 -12.51 -4.83 9.04
C ILE A 103 -11.19 -4.20 8.60
N CYS A 104 -11.16 -3.71 7.36
CA CYS A 104 -10.05 -2.94 6.80
C CYS A 104 -10.54 -1.52 6.50
N LEU A 105 -9.79 -0.52 6.96
CA LEU A 105 -10.05 0.89 6.66
C LEU A 105 -8.78 1.54 6.13
N CYS A 106 -8.93 2.44 5.17
CA CYS A 106 -7.84 3.21 4.58
C CYS A 106 -8.24 4.66 4.34
N ASN A 107 -7.51 5.59 4.94
CA ASN A 107 -7.61 7.02 4.65
C ASN A 107 -6.75 7.35 3.44
N PHE A 108 -7.35 7.84 2.35
CA PHE A 108 -6.65 8.22 1.12
C PHE A 108 -6.27 9.70 1.05
N THR A 109 -6.42 10.43 2.15
CA THR A 109 -6.14 11.87 2.19
C THR A 109 -4.91 12.22 3.02
N ASN A 110 -4.44 13.44 2.86
CA ASN A 110 -3.37 14.03 3.67
C ASN A 110 -3.87 14.71 4.95
N THR A 111 -5.13 14.48 5.34
CA THR A 111 -5.75 15.01 6.57
C THR A 111 -6.24 13.87 7.45
N GLU A 112 -6.39 14.12 8.74
CA GLU A 112 -7.00 13.16 9.65
C GLU A 112 -8.49 13.02 9.34
N GLN A 113 -9.01 11.80 9.40
CA GLN A 113 -10.40 11.46 9.14
C GLN A 113 -11.04 10.82 10.36
N SER A 114 -12.25 11.26 10.70
CA SER A 114 -13.05 10.62 11.76
C SER A 114 -13.69 9.34 11.21
N ILE A 115 -13.67 8.28 12.02
CA ILE A 115 -14.31 6.99 11.71
C ILE A 115 -15.23 6.57 12.85
N PRO A 116 -16.21 5.68 12.61
CA PRO A 116 -16.95 5.03 13.68
C PRO A 116 -15.99 4.33 14.66
N ASP A 117 -16.35 4.32 15.96
CA ASP A 117 -15.58 3.59 16.96
C ASP A 117 -15.53 2.09 16.64
N ILE A 118 -14.36 1.60 16.27
CA ILE A 118 -14.16 0.19 15.93
C ILE A 118 -13.14 -0.41 16.89
N GLN A 119 -13.61 -1.35 17.69
CA GLN A 119 -12.80 -2.10 18.64
C GLN A 119 -12.46 -3.48 18.10
N GLY A 120 -11.29 -4.02 18.48
CA GLY A 120 -10.86 -5.35 18.11
C GLY A 120 -9.33 -5.51 18.21
N ASN A 121 -8.86 -6.66 17.77
CA ASN A 121 -7.42 -6.94 17.71
C ASN A 121 -6.82 -6.37 16.43
N ILE A 122 -5.83 -5.48 16.55
CA ILE A 122 -5.14 -4.89 15.41
C ILE A 122 -4.18 -5.91 14.79
N LEU A 123 -4.49 -6.36 13.59
CA LEU A 123 -3.63 -7.25 12.81
C LEU A 123 -2.54 -6.50 12.06
N LEU A 124 -2.89 -5.30 11.54
CA LEU A 124 -1.98 -4.48 10.76
C LEU A 124 -2.35 -3.00 10.87
N ASP A 125 -1.34 -2.16 11.06
CA ASP A 125 -1.43 -0.70 11.07
C ASP A 125 -0.09 -0.14 10.59
N ASN A 126 -0.09 0.73 9.59
CA ASN A 126 1.14 1.32 9.05
C ASN A 126 1.73 2.43 9.94
N TYR A 127 0.99 2.90 10.96
CA TYR A 127 1.47 3.86 11.95
C TYR A 127 1.87 3.22 13.28
N ASN A 128 1.48 1.97 13.54
CA ASN A 128 1.65 1.29 14.83
C ASN A 128 1.06 2.06 16.03
N ASN A 129 0.07 2.89 15.80
CA ASN A 129 -0.57 3.73 16.80
C ASN A 129 -2.03 4.03 16.38
N TYR A 130 -2.89 3.04 16.58
CA TYR A 130 -4.30 3.12 16.22
C TYR A 130 -5.10 3.93 17.25
N ASN A 131 -5.94 4.84 16.76
CA ASN A 131 -7.01 5.49 17.50
C ASN A 131 -8.35 4.95 16.97
N PRO A 132 -9.24 4.41 17.83
CA PRO A 132 -10.47 3.75 17.38
C PRO A 132 -11.49 4.69 16.71
N THR A 133 -11.31 5.99 16.81
CA THR A 133 -12.24 7.00 16.25
C THR A 133 -11.65 7.86 15.16
N THR A 134 -10.34 7.73 14.87
CA THR A 134 -9.67 8.54 13.84
C THR A 134 -8.62 7.75 13.07
N LEU A 135 -8.44 8.10 11.79
CA LEU A 135 -7.33 7.65 10.96
C LEU A 135 -6.44 8.85 10.60
N LYS A 136 -5.15 8.70 10.82
CA LYS A 136 -4.13 9.66 10.38
C LYS A 136 -4.08 9.74 8.85
N PRO A 137 -3.44 10.77 8.28
CA PRO A 137 -3.20 10.84 6.83
C PRO A 137 -2.61 9.55 6.29
N TYR A 138 -3.21 8.99 5.24
CA TYR A 138 -2.75 7.74 4.58
C TYR A 138 -2.61 6.53 5.52
N GLN A 139 -3.35 6.52 6.63
CA GLN A 139 -3.35 5.37 7.52
C GLN A 139 -4.21 4.24 6.95
N PHE A 140 -3.64 3.03 6.99
CA PHE A 140 -4.35 1.77 6.79
C PHE A 140 -4.38 0.98 8.09
N ILE A 141 -5.53 0.41 8.41
CA ILE A 141 -5.69 -0.50 9.54
C ILE A 141 -6.46 -1.75 9.14
N MET A 142 -6.13 -2.86 9.79
CA MET A 142 -6.84 -4.13 9.70
C MET A 142 -7.13 -4.63 11.11
N ILE A 143 -8.41 -4.80 11.43
CA ILE A 143 -8.92 -5.12 12.77
C ILE A 143 -9.69 -6.42 12.70
N LYS A 144 -9.37 -7.38 13.59
CA LYS A 144 -10.12 -8.62 13.77
C LYS A 144 -11.03 -8.52 15.00
N LYS A 145 -12.31 -8.85 14.82
CA LYS A 145 -13.32 -8.98 15.88
C LYS A 145 -13.57 -10.42 16.24
#